data_ec5599cc64e2dd0eff18a8c023bdc55e
#
_entry.id   ec5599cc64e2dd0eff18a8c023bdc55e
#
_cell.length_a   1.000
_cell.length_b   1.000
_cell.length_c   1.000
_cell.angle_alpha   90.00
_cell.angle_beta   90.00
_cell.angle_gamma   90.00
#
_symmetry.space_group_name_H-M   'P 1'
#
loop_
_entity.id
_entity.type
_entity.pdbx_description
1 polymer ?
#
loop_
_entity_poly.entity_id
_entity_poly.type
_entity_poly.pdbx_seq_one_letter_code
_entity_poly.pdbx_strand_id
1 'polypeptide(L)'
;HIGGMMDEQTGIVLGKGTCESDIQHRFGTVQNGYSDLWGIYGSSNIRLGFSYAPFNNLYLGFGLSKVNMLWDGSVKYAVLKQTKGKSPVSVTYYGNIAYKSVKYPNHFLFNYNTQRLSFFNELIIARKVTDKFSVQVAASMSHQNSVPGYYTEYDTTAKVVFKEQKFDLFAVSVSARYKLTAGTSLIISCDQPLTRFASNNPRPNVAFGFEFNTSGHTFQLFAGNYTLLN
;
A
#
# COMPACT_ATOMS: atom_id res chain seq x y z
N HIS A 1 -1.20 -16.19 8.77
CA HIS A 1 -1.17 -15.58 7.43
C HIS A 1 -1.95 -14.29 7.50
N ILE A 2 -1.30 -13.16 7.20
CA ILE A 2 -1.89 -11.82 7.24
C ILE A 2 -2.31 -11.37 5.84
N GLY A 3 -3.30 -10.48 5.81
CA GLY A 3 -3.81 -9.87 4.59
C GLY A 3 -2.81 -8.99 3.84
N GLY A 4 -1.75 -8.50 4.51
CA GLY A 4 -0.70 -7.64 3.94
C GLY A 4 0.71 -8.18 4.16
N MET A 5 1.64 -7.82 3.29
CA MET A 5 3.06 -8.10 3.39
C MET A 5 3.85 -6.80 3.15
N MET A 6 4.44 -6.24 4.20
CA MET A 6 4.95 -4.85 4.20
C MET A 6 3.82 -3.89 3.83
N ASP A 7 3.88 -3.18 2.71
CA ASP A 7 2.77 -2.34 2.22
C ASP A 7 1.99 -3.00 1.08
N GLU A 8 2.46 -4.16 0.60
CA GLU A 8 1.79 -4.91 -0.43
C GLU A 8 0.60 -5.69 0.12
N GLN A 9 -0.49 -5.67 -0.62
CA GLN A 9 -1.59 -6.58 -0.35
C GLN A 9 -1.22 -7.99 -0.79
N THR A 10 -1.62 -9.00 -0.03
CA THR A 10 -1.39 -10.40 -0.42
C THR A 10 -2.62 -10.99 -1.11
N GLY A 11 -2.39 -12.01 -1.94
CA GLY A 11 -3.47 -12.80 -2.54
C GLY A 11 -4.28 -13.64 -1.54
N ILE A 12 -4.10 -13.43 -0.23
CA ILE A 12 -4.76 -14.19 0.83
C ILE A 12 -6.00 -13.44 1.30
N VAL A 13 -7.13 -14.14 1.32
CA VAL A 13 -8.37 -13.73 1.99
C VAL A 13 -8.62 -14.72 3.12
N LEU A 14 -8.83 -14.19 4.33
CA LEU A 14 -9.06 -14.97 5.52
C LEU A 14 -10.41 -15.70 5.46
N GLY A 15 -10.56 -16.72 6.30
CA GLY A 15 -11.80 -17.49 6.39
C GLY A 15 -12.96 -16.66 6.95
N LYS A 16 -14.19 -17.03 6.58
CA LYS A 16 -15.42 -16.40 7.08
C LYS A 16 -15.42 -16.26 8.60
N GLY A 17 -15.83 -15.09 9.09
CA GLY A 17 -15.93 -14.76 10.50
C GLY A 17 -14.62 -14.32 11.16
N THR A 18 -13.51 -14.29 10.41
CA THR A 18 -12.22 -13.82 10.95
C THR A 18 -12.15 -12.30 10.96
N CYS A 19 -11.69 -11.75 12.09
CA CYS A 19 -11.28 -10.36 12.24
C CYS A 19 -9.75 -10.27 12.25
N GLU A 20 -9.21 -9.20 11.72
CA GLU A 20 -7.79 -8.85 11.77
C GLU A 20 -7.64 -7.40 12.19
N SER A 21 -6.74 -7.12 13.12
CA SER A 21 -6.29 -5.78 13.47
C SER A 21 -4.85 -5.62 12.97
N ASP A 22 -4.57 -4.52 12.31
CA ASP A 22 -3.27 -4.21 11.73
C ASP A 22 -2.76 -2.88 12.28
N ILE A 23 -1.52 -2.88 12.78
CA ILE A 23 -0.81 -1.69 13.23
C ILE A 23 0.47 -1.59 12.40
N GLN A 24 0.52 -0.59 11.53
CA GLN A 24 1.68 -0.30 10.71
C GLN A 24 2.38 0.93 11.29
N HIS A 25 3.67 0.80 11.60
CA HIS A 25 4.50 1.87 12.07
C HIS A 25 5.71 2.05 11.16
N ARG A 26 5.87 3.25 10.62
CA ARG A 26 7.05 3.65 9.85
C ARG A 26 7.86 4.63 10.65
N PHE A 27 9.10 4.29 10.90
CA PHE A 27 10.09 5.20 11.47
C PHE A 27 10.59 6.19 10.42
N GLY A 28 11.34 7.20 10.86
CA GLY A 28 11.99 8.16 9.98
C GLY A 28 13.10 7.53 9.11
N THR A 29 13.80 8.39 8.36
CA THR A 29 14.88 7.92 7.49
C THR A 29 16.13 7.60 8.31
N VAL A 30 16.91 6.61 7.87
CA VAL A 30 18.20 6.25 8.50
C VAL A 30 19.32 7.25 8.18
N GLN A 31 19.07 8.26 7.35
CA GLN A 31 20.10 9.20 6.83
C GLN A 31 20.77 10.04 7.92
N ASN A 32 20.06 10.36 8.99
CA ASN A 32 20.58 11.15 10.09
C ASN A 32 21.49 10.35 11.05
N GLY A 33 21.62 9.05 10.83
CA GLY A 33 22.48 8.16 11.60
C GLY A 33 22.16 8.19 13.09
N TYR A 34 23.20 8.35 13.91
CA TYR A 34 23.05 8.31 15.36
C TYR A 34 22.28 9.51 15.95
N SER A 35 22.19 10.63 15.24
CA SER A 35 21.56 11.86 15.76
C SER A 35 20.07 11.72 16.08
N ASP A 36 19.35 10.83 15.36
CA ASP A 36 17.95 10.48 15.61
C ASP A 36 17.75 8.96 15.78
N LEU A 37 18.84 8.27 16.14
CA LEU A 37 18.91 6.81 16.30
C LEU A 37 18.38 6.09 15.04
N TRP A 38 18.93 6.46 13.87
CA TRP A 38 18.54 5.92 12.54
C TRP A 38 17.04 6.04 12.27
N GLY A 39 16.45 7.19 12.61
CA GLY A 39 15.07 7.52 12.34
C GLY A 39 14.07 7.06 13.40
N ILE A 40 14.50 6.40 14.49
CA ILE A 40 13.60 5.98 15.58
C ILE A 40 12.97 7.19 16.27
N TYR A 41 13.74 8.26 16.47
CA TYR A 41 13.25 9.54 17.02
C TYR A 41 12.81 10.54 15.94
N GLY A 42 12.86 10.13 14.67
CA GLY A 42 12.41 10.96 13.55
C GLY A 42 10.89 11.04 13.40
N SER A 43 10.45 11.73 12.36
CA SER A 43 9.03 11.80 12.01
C SER A 43 8.51 10.40 11.67
N SER A 44 7.47 9.95 12.36
CA SER A 44 6.85 8.64 12.15
C SER A 44 5.50 8.74 11.45
N ASN A 45 5.16 7.72 10.69
CA ASN A 45 3.83 7.50 10.17
C ASN A 45 3.24 6.23 10.80
N ILE A 46 1.96 6.28 11.18
CA ILE A 46 1.25 5.17 11.79
C ILE A 46 -0.07 5.00 11.06
N ARG A 47 -0.42 3.74 10.76
CA ARG A 47 -1.75 3.35 10.32
C ARG A 47 -2.32 2.30 11.27
N LEU A 48 -3.56 2.50 11.67
CA LEU A 48 -4.38 1.55 12.41
C LEU A 48 -5.43 1.00 11.45
N GLY A 49 -5.45 -0.31 11.26
CA GLY A 49 -6.39 -1.00 10.39
C GLY A 49 -7.22 -2.02 11.16
N PHE A 50 -8.45 -2.20 10.72
CA PHE A 50 -9.34 -3.26 11.15
C PHE A 50 -10.03 -3.85 9.95
N SER A 51 -10.13 -5.17 9.91
CA SER A 51 -10.72 -5.87 8.79
C SER A 51 -11.54 -7.07 9.24
N TYR A 52 -12.56 -7.42 8.44
CA TYR A 52 -13.48 -8.51 8.72
C TYR A 52 -13.78 -9.30 7.45
N ALA A 53 -13.84 -10.62 7.56
CA ALA A 53 -14.19 -11.53 6.47
C ALA A 53 -15.65 -12.03 6.62
N PRO A 54 -16.67 -11.39 6.01
CA PRO A 54 -18.06 -11.86 6.07
C PRO A 54 -18.26 -13.17 5.32
N PHE A 55 -17.43 -13.42 4.31
CA PHE A 55 -17.45 -14.65 3.50
C PHE A 55 -16.03 -15.17 3.27
N ASN A 56 -15.89 -16.43 2.86
CA ASN A 56 -14.58 -17.06 2.62
C ASN A 56 -13.74 -16.42 1.49
N ASN A 57 -14.36 -15.63 0.65
CA ASN A 57 -13.70 -14.98 -0.49
C ASN A 57 -13.76 -13.45 -0.44
N LEU A 58 -14.36 -12.86 0.59
CA LEU A 58 -14.55 -11.43 0.74
C LEU A 58 -13.97 -10.95 2.07
N TYR A 59 -13.24 -9.85 2.02
CA TYR A 59 -12.60 -9.20 3.13
C TYR A 59 -12.85 -7.70 3.04
N LEU A 60 -13.38 -7.10 4.09
CA LEU A 60 -13.68 -5.68 4.17
C LEU A 60 -12.77 -5.05 5.22
N GLY A 61 -12.17 -3.93 4.90
CA GLY A 61 -11.23 -3.23 5.77
C GLY A 61 -11.58 -1.77 5.96
N PHE A 62 -11.14 -1.24 7.09
CA PHE A 62 -11.19 0.17 7.44
C PHE A 62 -9.86 0.56 8.10
N GLY A 63 -9.34 1.74 7.80
CA GLY A 63 -8.08 2.20 8.36
C GLY A 63 -8.02 3.70 8.62
N LEU A 64 -7.10 4.07 9.50
CA LEU A 64 -6.78 5.45 9.87
C LEU A 64 -5.27 5.63 9.81
N SER A 65 -4.79 6.59 9.01
CA SER A 65 -3.37 6.92 8.91
C SER A 65 -3.08 8.32 9.44
N LYS A 66 -1.96 8.47 10.16
CA LYS A 66 -1.55 9.73 10.78
C LYS A 66 -1.26 10.80 9.73
N VAL A 67 -0.48 10.47 8.70
CA VAL A 67 -0.14 11.43 7.63
C VAL A 67 -1.39 11.78 6.84
N ASN A 68 -1.62 13.08 6.62
CA ASN A 68 -2.82 13.63 5.99
C ASN A 68 -4.13 13.30 6.70
N MET A 69 -4.10 12.73 7.92
CA MET A 69 -5.28 12.27 8.65
C MET A 69 -6.20 11.46 7.71
N LEU A 70 -5.61 10.45 7.05
CA LEU A 70 -6.33 9.62 6.08
C LEU A 70 -7.30 8.66 6.77
N TRP A 71 -8.49 8.57 6.21
CA TRP A 71 -9.48 7.53 6.49
C TRP A 71 -9.58 6.67 5.26
N ASP A 72 -9.46 5.38 5.38
CA ASP A 72 -9.55 4.48 4.24
C ASP A 72 -10.55 3.36 4.47
N GLY A 73 -11.22 2.97 3.39
CA GLY A 73 -12.08 1.80 3.31
C GLY A 73 -11.58 0.87 2.22
N SER A 74 -11.53 -0.42 2.45
CA SER A 74 -11.01 -1.38 1.49
C SER A 74 -11.89 -2.61 1.33
N VAL A 75 -11.78 -3.21 0.15
CA VAL A 75 -12.38 -4.49 -0.20
C VAL A 75 -11.33 -5.38 -0.84
N LYS A 76 -11.28 -6.64 -0.43
CA LYS A 76 -10.45 -7.67 -1.06
C LYS A 76 -11.32 -8.86 -1.42
N TYR A 77 -11.26 -9.30 -2.67
CA TYR A 77 -12.06 -10.39 -3.17
C TYR A 77 -11.21 -11.46 -3.86
N ALA A 78 -11.23 -12.68 -3.35
CA ALA A 78 -10.56 -13.82 -3.96
C ALA A 78 -11.40 -14.34 -5.11
N VAL A 79 -11.02 -13.98 -6.34
CA VAL A 79 -11.66 -14.45 -7.58
C VAL A 79 -11.38 -15.93 -7.80
N LEU A 80 -10.11 -16.33 -7.54
CA LEU A 80 -9.64 -17.70 -7.72
C LEU A 80 -8.69 -18.05 -6.58
N LYS A 81 -8.83 -19.25 -6.02
CA LYS A 81 -7.90 -19.76 -4.99
C LYS A 81 -7.06 -20.90 -5.56
N GLN A 82 -5.76 -20.82 -5.33
CA GLN A 82 -4.85 -21.92 -5.70
C GLN A 82 -5.31 -23.23 -5.02
N THR A 83 -5.56 -24.22 -5.83
CA THR A 83 -6.05 -25.53 -5.37
C THR A 83 -5.34 -26.63 -6.15
N LYS A 84 -4.76 -27.59 -5.44
CA LYS A 84 -4.05 -28.72 -6.05
C LYS A 84 -4.97 -29.46 -7.02
N GLY A 85 -4.51 -29.68 -8.25
CA GLY A 85 -5.25 -30.37 -9.30
C GLY A 85 -6.34 -29.55 -9.99
N LYS A 86 -6.61 -28.28 -9.56
CA LYS A 86 -7.63 -27.41 -10.16
C LYS A 86 -7.06 -26.08 -10.66
N SER A 87 -6.44 -25.29 -9.78
CA SER A 87 -5.89 -24.00 -10.14
C SER A 87 -4.44 -23.87 -9.68
N PRO A 88 -3.48 -23.54 -10.58
CA PRO A 88 -2.09 -23.40 -10.21
C PRO A 88 -1.77 -22.08 -9.49
N VAL A 89 -2.69 -21.09 -9.52
CA VAL A 89 -2.52 -19.76 -8.97
C VAL A 89 -3.75 -19.30 -8.20
N SER A 90 -3.59 -18.32 -7.34
CA SER A 90 -4.69 -17.51 -6.79
C SER A 90 -4.76 -16.19 -7.55
N VAL A 91 -5.98 -15.68 -7.75
CA VAL A 91 -6.26 -14.35 -8.31
C VAL A 91 -7.13 -13.61 -7.33
N THR A 92 -6.68 -12.42 -6.92
CA THR A 92 -7.37 -11.61 -5.91
C THR A 92 -7.45 -10.16 -6.40
N TYR A 93 -8.62 -9.56 -6.28
CA TYR A 93 -8.82 -8.14 -6.47
C TYR A 93 -8.77 -7.43 -5.12
N TYR A 94 -8.09 -6.29 -5.07
CA TYR A 94 -8.10 -5.35 -3.95
C TYR A 94 -8.50 -3.97 -4.43
N GLY A 95 -9.41 -3.32 -3.71
CA GLY A 95 -9.82 -1.95 -3.93
C GLY A 95 -9.77 -1.16 -2.62
N ASN A 96 -9.32 0.08 -2.68
CA ASN A 96 -9.26 0.98 -1.54
C ASN A 96 -9.75 2.36 -1.96
N ILE A 97 -10.49 3.03 -1.08
CA ILE A 97 -10.85 4.43 -1.16
C ILE A 97 -10.31 5.15 0.06
N ALA A 98 -9.60 6.25 -0.12
CA ALA A 98 -9.06 7.04 0.98
C ALA A 98 -9.52 8.49 0.91
N TYR A 99 -9.77 9.08 2.08
CA TYR A 99 -10.20 10.46 2.27
C TYR A 99 -9.20 11.22 3.13
N LYS A 100 -8.66 12.33 2.60
CA LYS A 100 -7.74 13.24 3.31
C LYS A 100 -8.53 14.20 4.17
N SER A 101 -8.63 13.95 5.49
CA SER A 101 -9.42 14.78 6.40
C SER A 101 -8.66 15.96 7.00
N VAL A 102 -7.33 16.04 6.80
CA VAL A 102 -6.51 17.14 7.30
C VAL A 102 -7.06 18.50 6.85
N LYS A 103 -7.14 19.45 7.79
CA LYS A 103 -7.53 20.83 7.51
C LYS A 103 -6.31 21.61 7.03
N TYR A 104 -6.38 22.15 5.83
CA TYR A 104 -5.38 23.07 5.33
C TYR A 104 -5.81 24.51 5.64
N PRO A 105 -4.95 25.37 6.22
CA PRO A 105 -5.30 26.75 6.55
C PRO A 105 -5.71 27.59 5.34
N ASN A 106 -5.21 27.23 4.16
CA ASN A 106 -5.51 27.90 2.90
C ASN A 106 -6.44 27.01 2.07
N HIS A 107 -7.63 27.48 1.75
CA HIS A 107 -8.63 26.78 0.95
C HIS A 107 -8.19 26.41 -0.49
N PHE A 108 -6.98 26.75 -0.91
CA PHE A 108 -6.49 26.61 -2.26
C PHE A 108 -6.25 25.16 -2.73
N LEU A 109 -6.11 24.20 -1.80
CA LEU A 109 -5.80 22.81 -2.17
C LEU A 109 -7.04 21.98 -2.46
N PHE A 110 -8.15 22.25 -1.78
CA PHE A 110 -9.40 21.50 -1.95
C PHE A 110 -10.60 22.45 -1.90
N ASN A 111 -11.17 22.75 -3.04
CA ASN A 111 -12.41 23.55 -3.12
C ASN A 111 -13.64 22.69 -2.82
N TYR A 112 -13.57 21.39 -3.08
CA TYR A 112 -14.66 20.45 -2.89
C TYR A 112 -14.19 19.23 -2.10
N ASN A 113 -15.07 18.64 -1.30
CA ASN A 113 -14.75 17.42 -0.53
C ASN A 113 -14.37 16.23 -1.41
N THR A 114 -14.91 16.15 -2.61
CA THR A 114 -14.57 15.10 -3.58
C THR A 114 -13.10 15.13 -4.02
N GLN A 115 -12.46 16.31 -4.00
CA GLN A 115 -11.03 16.46 -4.33
C GLN A 115 -10.10 15.83 -3.29
N ARG A 116 -10.63 15.52 -2.09
CA ARG A 116 -9.91 14.86 -1.00
C ARG A 116 -9.85 13.34 -1.15
N LEU A 117 -10.58 12.78 -2.13
CA LEU A 117 -10.64 11.36 -2.38
C LEU A 117 -9.48 10.87 -3.25
N SER A 118 -9.00 9.69 -2.92
CA SER A 118 -8.12 8.89 -3.76
C SER A 118 -8.61 7.44 -3.79
N PHE A 119 -8.30 6.75 -4.88
CA PHE A 119 -8.71 5.38 -5.13
C PHE A 119 -7.50 4.54 -5.51
N PHE A 120 -7.46 3.33 -5.01
CA PHE A 120 -6.44 2.36 -5.39
C PHE A 120 -7.12 1.06 -5.78
N ASN A 121 -6.68 0.48 -6.89
CA ASN A 121 -7.17 -0.80 -7.39
C ASN A 121 -5.99 -1.67 -7.75
N GLU A 122 -6.04 -2.95 -7.40
CA GLU A 122 -4.95 -3.88 -7.63
C GLU A 122 -5.49 -5.27 -7.98
N LEU A 123 -4.91 -5.89 -9.00
CA LEU A 123 -5.14 -7.28 -9.35
C LEU A 123 -3.89 -8.08 -9.04
N ILE A 124 -4.00 -9.01 -8.11
CA ILE A 124 -2.90 -9.81 -7.56
C ILE A 124 -3.00 -11.23 -8.09
N ILE A 125 -1.90 -11.74 -8.65
CA ILE A 125 -1.73 -13.14 -9.02
C ILE A 125 -0.64 -13.72 -8.12
N ALA A 126 -1.01 -14.67 -7.28
CA ALA A 126 -0.12 -15.28 -6.30
C ALA A 126 0.00 -16.79 -6.50
N ARG A 127 1.20 -17.32 -6.23
CA ARG A 127 1.46 -18.75 -6.26
C ARG A 127 2.34 -19.19 -5.10
N LYS A 128 1.87 -20.17 -4.36
CA LYS A 128 2.72 -20.99 -3.50
C LYS A 128 3.43 -22.02 -4.40
N VAL A 129 4.71 -21.78 -4.68
CA VAL A 129 5.51 -22.61 -5.58
C VAL A 129 5.97 -23.90 -4.89
N THR A 130 6.42 -23.77 -3.62
CA THR A 130 6.80 -24.87 -2.74
C THR A 130 6.24 -24.62 -1.35
N ASP A 131 6.45 -25.54 -0.40
CA ASP A 131 6.06 -25.33 1.01
C ASP A 131 6.84 -24.21 1.70
N LYS A 132 7.99 -23.82 1.13
CA LYS A 132 8.83 -22.75 1.66
C LYS A 132 8.77 -21.46 0.84
N PHE A 133 8.43 -21.52 -0.45
CA PHE A 133 8.52 -20.38 -1.36
C PHE A 133 7.17 -20.00 -1.96
N SER A 134 6.83 -18.73 -1.83
CA SER A 134 5.66 -18.12 -2.44
C SER A 134 6.07 -16.83 -3.16
N VAL A 135 5.43 -16.56 -4.28
CA VAL A 135 5.65 -15.37 -5.11
C VAL A 135 4.29 -14.81 -5.52
N GLN A 136 4.23 -13.49 -5.66
CA GLN A 136 3.09 -12.81 -6.28
C GLN A 136 3.56 -11.71 -7.22
N VAL A 137 2.73 -11.43 -8.19
CA VAL A 137 2.83 -10.27 -9.07
C VAL A 137 1.50 -9.54 -9.04
N ALA A 138 1.54 -8.22 -9.12
CA ALA A 138 0.32 -7.46 -9.18
C ALA A 138 0.42 -6.31 -10.18
N ALA A 139 -0.73 -5.90 -10.71
CA ALA A 139 -0.89 -4.68 -11.48
C ALA A 139 -1.84 -3.76 -10.74
N SER A 140 -1.42 -2.52 -10.54
CA SER A 140 -2.17 -1.54 -9.76
C SER A 140 -2.41 -0.23 -10.51
N MET A 141 -3.48 0.44 -10.12
CA MET A 141 -3.86 1.77 -10.56
C MET A 141 -4.25 2.60 -9.34
N SER A 142 -3.59 3.73 -9.15
CA SER A 142 -3.98 4.77 -8.20
C SER A 142 -4.61 5.93 -8.95
N HIS A 143 -5.72 6.46 -8.43
CA HIS A 143 -6.36 7.68 -8.91
C HIS A 143 -6.45 8.70 -7.78
N GLN A 144 -6.10 9.96 -8.05
CA GLN A 144 -6.27 11.06 -7.13
C GLN A 144 -7.17 12.13 -7.75
N ASN A 145 -8.24 12.52 -7.04
CA ASN A 145 -9.14 13.57 -7.53
C ASN A 145 -8.50 14.97 -7.50
N SER A 146 -7.35 15.11 -6.86
CA SER A 146 -6.55 16.35 -6.85
C SER A 146 -5.07 16.02 -6.89
N VAL A 147 -4.36 16.66 -7.79
CA VAL A 147 -2.92 16.48 -7.98
C VAL A 147 -2.21 17.84 -7.94
N PRO A 148 -0.93 17.88 -7.53
CA PRO A 148 -0.11 19.09 -7.59
C PRO A 148 -0.08 19.68 -8.99
N GLY A 149 -0.12 21.00 -9.06
CA GLY A 149 0.00 21.77 -10.29
C GLY A 149 0.83 23.02 -10.08
N TYR A 150 1.25 23.63 -11.17
CA TYR A 150 1.97 24.92 -11.16
C TYR A 150 1.46 25.80 -12.29
N TYR A 151 1.68 27.11 -12.14
CA TYR A 151 1.41 28.10 -13.21
C TYR A 151 2.68 28.34 -13.99
N THR A 152 2.58 28.46 -15.31
CA THR A 152 3.69 28.98 -16.12
C THR A 152 3.62 30.49 -16.18
N GLU A 153 4.78 31.14 -16.08
CA GLU A 153 4.90 32.60 -16.11
C GLU A 153 4.67 33.21 -17.50
N TYR A 154 4.46 32.41 -18.54
CA TYR A 154 4.49 32.88 -19.94
C TYR A 154 3.25 33.60 -20.42
N ASP A 155 2.17 33.65 -19.64
CA ASP A 155 1.00 34.43 -20.05
C ASP A 155 0.35 35.15 -18.88
N THR A 156 0.50 36.45 -18.83
CA THR A 156 -0.13 37.34 -17.85
C THR A 156 -1.63 37.44 -18.01
N THR A 157 -2.19 37.03 -19.16
CA THR A 157 -3.61 37.14 -19.53
C THR A 157 -4.34 35.78 -19.41
N ALA A 158 -3.70 34.66 -19.68
CA ALA A 158 -4.27 33.34 -19.54
C ALA A 158 -3.40 32.50 -18.63
N LYS A 159 -3.75 32.38 -17.33
CA LYS A 159 -3.07 31.51 -16.38
C LYS A 159 -3.26 30.06 -16.79
N VAL A 160 -2.30 29.51 -17.52
CA VAL A 160 -2.31 28.09 -17.87
C VAL A 160 -1.77 27.27 -16.69
N VAL A 161 -2.61 26.42 -16.15
CA VAL A 161 -2.21 25.49 -15.08
C VAL A 161 -1.64 24.24 -15.72
N PHE A 162 -0.35 23.98 -15.49
CA PHE A 162 0.28 22.71 -15.79
C PHE A 162 0.20 21.80 -14.58
N LYS A 163 -0.20 20.55 -14.77
CA LYS A 163 -0.21 19.56 -13.70
C LYS A 163 1.15 18.89 -13.62
N GLU A 164 1.78 18.97 -12.48
CA GLU A 164 3.05 18.28 -12.21
C GLU A 164 2.86 16.77 -12.27
N GLN A 165 1.75 16.28 -11.71
CA GLN A 165 1.39 14.88 -11.68
C GLN A 165 0.11 14.61 -12.48
N LYS A 166 -0.03 13.39 -12.99
CA LYS A 166 -1.28 12.90 -13.57
C LYS A 166 -2.22 12.43 -12.45
N PHE A 167 -3.52 12.41 -12.73
CA PHE A 167 -4.52 11.87 -11.81
C PHE A 167 -4.35 10.36 -11.61
N ASP A 168 -3.92 9.65 -12.67
CA ASP A 168 -3.78 8.20 -12.71
C ASP A 168 -2.32 7.78 -12.72
N LEU A 169 -1.98 6.88 -11.81
CA LEU A 169 -0.67 6.22 -11.74
C LEU A 169 -0.87 4.71 -11.87
N PHE A 170 -0.23 4.12 -12.87
CA PHE A 170 -0.15 2.67 -13.05
C PHE A 170 1.20 2.16 -12.55
N ALA A 171 1.18 1.00 -11.91
CA ALA A 171 2.37 0.32 -11.43
C ALA A 171 2.23 -1.19 -11.56
N VAL A 172 3.37 -1.87 -11.51
CA VAL A 172 3.44 -3.32 -11.35
C VAL A 172 4.30 -3.63 -10.14
N SER A 173 3.91 -4.67 -9.40
CA SER A 173 4.66 -5.12 -8.23
C SER A 173 5.04 -6.58 -8.34
N VAL A 174 6.15 -6.92 -7.71
CA VAL A 174 6.60 -8.29 -7.51
C VAL A 174 7.00 -8.45 -6.06
N SER A 175 6.46 -9.45 -5.38
CA SER A 175 6.86 -9.75 -4.02
C SER A 175 7.03 -11.25 -3.80
N ALA A 176 7.93 -11.60 -2.88
CA ALA A 176 8.26 -12.98 -2.58
C ALA A 176 8.41 -13.18 -1.08
N ARG A 177 8.10 -14.40 -0.66
CA ARG A 177 8.22 -14.87 0.72
C ARG A 177 8.93 -16.22 0.73
N TYR A 178 10.01 -16.30 1.51
CA TYR A 178 10.75 -17.53 1.72
C TYR A 178 10.74 -17.92 3.21
N LYS A 179 10.17 -19.07 3.53
CA LYS A 179 10.07 -19.61 4.87
C LYS A 179 11.41 -20.20 5.31
N LEU A 180 12.05 -19.57 6.28
CA LEU A 180 13.32 -20.01 6.88
C LEU A 180 13.09 -21.11 7.91
N THR A 181 12.16 -20.86 8.83
CA THR A 181 11.75 -21.79 9.90
C THR A 181 10.22 -21.91 9.95
N ALA A 182 9.69 -22.67 10.90
CA ALA A 182 8.23 -22.77 11.10
C ALA A 182 7.58 -21.40 11.40
N GLY A 183 8.27 -20.52 12.14
CA GLY A 183 7.75 -19.23 12.57
C GLY A 183 8.39 -18.03 11.86
N THR A 184 9.45 -18.20 11.05
CA THR A 184 10.18 -17.06 10.47
C THR A 184 10.24 -17.17 8.95
N SER A 185 10.00 -16.06 8.28
CA SER A 185 10.13 -15.95 6.82
C SER A 185 10.89 -14.69 6.42
N LEU A 186 11.65 -14.77 5.35
CA LEU A 186 12.20 -13.63 4.63
C LEU A 186 11.15 -13.11 3.65
N ILE A 187 10.99 -11.80 3.57
CA ILE A 187 10.04 -11.12 2.68
C ILE A 187 10.76 -10.04 1.88
N ILE A 188 10.39 -9.90 0.62
CA ILE A 188 10.90 -8.86 -0.28
C ILE A 188 9.77 -8.38 -1.19
N SER A 189 9.76 -7.09 -1.50
CA SER A 189 8.86 -6.48 -2.49
C SER A 189 9.58 -5.44 -3.34
N CYS A 190 9.08 -5.27 -4.56
CA CYS A 190 9.50 -4.25 -5.49
C CYS A 190 8.30 -3.77 -6.30
N ASP A 191 8.03 -2.45 -6.25
CA ASP A 191 6.98 -1.80 -7.04
C ASP A 191 7.62 -0.91 -8.08
N GLN A 192 7.25 -1.11 -9.32
CA GLN A 192 7.70 -0.32 -10.45
C GLN A 192 6.56 0.55 -10.97
N PRO A 193 6.61 1.88 -10.76
CA PRO A 193 5.70 2.82 -11.41
C PRO A 193 5.92 2.80 -12.93
N LEU A 194 4.83 2.77 -13.70
CA LEU A 194 4.84 2.78 -15.15
C LEU A 194 4.47 4.17 -15.70
N THR A 195 3.63 4.92 -14.98
CA THR A 195 3.23 6.27 -15.40
C THR A 195 4.39 7.25 -15.21
N ARG A 196 4.64 8.05 -16.23
CA ARG A 196 5.62 9.15 -16.19
C ARG A 196 4.90 10.48 -16.06
N PHE A 197 5.41 11.32 -15.16
CA PHE A 197 4.99 12.70 -14.92
C PHE A 197 5.92 13.69 -15.65
N ALA A 198 5.53 14.96 -15.69
CA ALA A 198 6.36 16.03 -16.24
C ALA A 198 7.63 16.26 -15.41
N SER A 199 7.50 16.22 -14.08
CA SER A 199 8.60 16.29 -13.11
C SER A 199 8.30 15.38 -11.90
N ASN A 200 9.26 15.24 -11.00
CA ASN A 200 9.12 14.46 -9.76
C ASN A 200 8.56 13.04 -9.98
N ASN A 201 9.13 12.35 -10.96
CA ASN A 201 8.70 11.00 -11.28
C ASN A 201 8.86 10.07 -10.07
N PRO A 202 7.86 9.21 -9.77
CA PRO A 202 7.97 8.23 -8.72
C PRO A 202 9.12 7.26 -9.02
N ARG A 203 9.88 6.93 -7.98
CA ARG A 203 10.94 5.92 -8.06
C ARG A 203 10.37 4.55 -7.72
N PRO A 204 11.02 3.47 -8.16
CA PRO A 204 10.66 2.13 -7.71
C PRO A 204 10.72 2.04 -6.18
N ASN A 205 9.69 1.46 -5.58
CA ASN A 205 9.69 1.11 -4.16
C ASN A 205 10.31 -0.27 -3.99
N VAL A 206 11.25 -0.38 -3.07
CA VAL A 206 11.87 -1.65 -2.72
C VAL A 206 11.85 -1.80 -1.22
N ALA A 207 11.44 -2.95 -0.73
CA ALA A 207 11.50 -3.30 0.68
C ALA A 207 11.93 -4.74 0.88
N PHE A 208 12.61 -4.99 1.99
CA PHE A 208 12.98 -6.34 2.43
C PHE A 208 12.90 -6.43 3.96
N GLY A 209 12.63 -7.61 4.45
CA GLY A 209 12.52 -7.80 5.90
C GLY A 209 12.20 -9.22 6.30
N PHE A 210 11.84 -9.34 7.56
CA PHE A 210 11.49 -10.60 8.19
C PHE A 210 10.05 -10.56 8.70
N GLU A 211 9.39 -11.69 8.56
CA GLU A 211 8.08 -11.96 9.13
C GLU A 211 8.21 -13.03 10.21
N PHE A 212 7.65 -12.76 11.40
CA PHE A 212 7.63 -13.64 12.55
C PHE A 212 6.19 -13.99 12.87
N ASN A 213 5.86 -15.28 12.79
CA ASN A 213 4.51 -15.79 13.07
C ASN A 213 4.50 -16.53 14.42
N THR A 214 3.55 -16.16 15.25
CA THR A 214 3.17 -16.87 16.47
C THR A 214 1.78 -17.49 16.32
N SER A 215 1.22 -18.09 17.35
CA SER A 215 -0.11 -18.69 17.30
C SER A 215 -1.24 -17.68 17.01
N GLY A 216 -1.10 -16.43 17.43
CA GLY A 216 -2.14 -15.41 17.30
C GLY A 216 -1.70 -14.09 16.65
N HIS A 217 -0.39 -13.89 16.44
CA HIS A 217 0.15 -12.63 15.95
C HIS A 217 1.18 -12.86 14.85
N THR A 218 1.25 -11.93 13.93
CA THR A 218 2.32 -11.84 12.95
C THR A 218 2.99 -10.48 13.06
N PHE A 219 4.31 -10.47 13.18
CA PHE A 219 5.12 -9.26 13.21
C PHE A 219 5.96 -9.21 11.95
N GLN A 220 6.09 -8.01 11.38
CA GLN A 220 6.99 -7.77 10.26
C GLN A 220 7.95 -6.65 10.63
N LEU A 221 9.25 -6.92 10.46
CA LEU A 221 10.31 -5.93 10.60
C LEU A 221 11.01 -5.82 9.26
N PHE A 222 10.99 -4.62 8.67
CA PHE A 222 11.53 -4.44 7.33
C PHE A 222 12.12 -3.04 7.12
N ALA A 223 12.97 -2.93 6.10
CA ALA A 223 13.51 -1.68 5.59
C ALA A 223 13.05 -1.48 4.15
N GLY A 224 12.75 -0.23 3.81
CA GLY A 224 12.35 0.16 2.46
C GLY A 224 12.76 1.58 2.15
N ASN A 225 12.64 1.97 0.90
CA ASN A 225 12.97 3.32 0.44
C ASN A 225 11.76 4.28 0.40
N TYR A 226 10.68 3.94 1.09
CA TYR A 226 9.44 4.72 1.16
C TYR A 226 8.89 4.79 2.59
N THR A 227 8.12 5.85 2.89
CA THR A 227 7.58 6.12 4.24
C THR A 227 6.07 6.32 4.26
N LEU A 228 5.43 6.50 3.10
CA LEU A 228 3.99 6.70 3.02
C LEU A 228 3.26 5.37 3.23
N LEU A 229 2.13 5.45 3.91
CA LEU A 229 1.16 4.38 4.14
C LEU A 229 -0.12 4.75 3.40
N ASN A 230 -0.45 4.04 2.33
CA ASN A 230 -1.55 4.27 1.36
C ASN A 230 -1.35 5.46 0.42
#